data_6352cee257a4dd30f76021e23e726d64
#
_entry.id   6352cee257a4dd30f76021e23e726d64
#
_cell.length_a   1.000
_cell.length_b   1.000
_cell.length_c   1.000
_cell.angle_alpha   90.00
_cell.angle_beta   90.00
_cell.angle_gamma   90.00
#
_symmetry.space_group_name_H-M   'P 1'
#
loop_
_entity.id
_entity.type
_entity.pdbx_description
1 polymer ?
#
loop_
_entity_poly.entity_id
_entity_poly.type
_entity_poly.pdbx_seq_one_letter_code
_entity_poly.pdbx_strand_id
1 'polypeptide(L)'
;MIGRIWHGWTRPENADEYERLLKEEIFPGIAGRNVSGYRGIQLFREPLDESKEEVEFVTIMWFDSWEAVRRFVGEEYERAYVPPKAREVLKRFDERSRHYEVKERLDY
;
A
#
# COMPACT_ATOMS: atom_id res chain seq x y z
N MET A 1 11.77 2.85 -12.91
CA MET A 1 11.17 2.40 -11.62
C MET A 1 10.05 3.34 -11.23
N ILE A 2 8.90 2.80 -10.93
CA ILE A 2 7.73 3.55 -10.52
C ILE A 2 7.39 3.19 -9.08
N GLY A 3 7.18 4.20 -8.24
CA GLY A 3 6.65 4.02 -6.89
C GLY A 3 5.16 4.33 -6.87
N ARG A 4 4.36 3.37 -6.41
CA ARG A 4 2.92 3.50 -6.24
C ARG A 4 2.62 3.70 -4.77
N ILE A 5 2.11 4.88 -4.41
CA ILE A 5 1.94 5.29 -3.02
C ILE A 5 0.44 5.39 -2.68
N TRP A 6 0.08 4.82 -1.53
CA TRP A 6 -1.28 4.83 -1.04
C TRP A 6 -1.31 5.05 0.47
N HIS A 7 -2.34 5.73 0.94
CA HIS A 7 -2.55 6.04 2.35
C HIS A 7 -3.88 5.47 2.84
N GLY A 8 -3.86 4.90 4.04
CA GLY A 8 -5.05 4.46 4.73
C GLY A 8 -4.93 4.76 6.21
N TRP A 9 -6.07 4.83 6.90
CA TRP A 9 -6.11 5.17 8.33
C TRP A 9 -7.00 4.20 9.08
N THR A 10 -6.55 3.81 10.28
CA THR A 10 -7.34 2.99 11.19
C THR A 10 -7.63 3.76 12.45
N ARG A 11 -8.59 3.27 13.23
CA ARG A 11 -8.68 3.67 14.64
C ARG A 11 -7.49 3.07 15.37
N PRO A 12 -7.00 3.68 16.45
CA PRO A 12 -5.85 3.13 17.18
C PRO A 12 -6.03 1.67 17.60
N GLU A 13 -7.22 1.29 18.05
CA GLU A 13 -7.52 -0.08 18.48
C GLU A 13 -7.46 -1.11 17.36
N ASN A 14 -7.54 -0.68 16.11
CA ASN A 14 -7.49 -1.56 14.93
C ASN A 14 -6.13 -1.56 14.23
N ALA A 15 -5.19 -0.75 14.69
CA ALA A 15 -3.90 -0.59 13.99
C ALA A 15 -3.09 -1.88 13.95
N ASP A 16 -2.98 -2.59 15.06
CA ASP A 16 -2.23 -3.84 15.11
C ASP A 16 -2.87 -4.92 14.22
N GLU A 17 -4.19 -5.01 14.23
CA GLU A 17 -4.91 -5.97 13.41
C GLU A 17 -4.73 -5.67 11.92
N TYR A 18 -4.77 -4.40 11.53
CA TYR A 18 -4.54 -4.03 10.14
C TYR A 18 -3.13 -4.36 9.69
N GLU A 19 -2.14 -4.06 10.52
CA GLU A 19 -0.75 -4.42 10.21
C GLU A 19 -0.60 -5.93 10.04
N ARG A 20 -1.19 -6.73 10.93
CA ARG A 20 -1.17 -8.18 10.84
C ARG A 20 -1.81 -8.67 9.55
N LEU A 21 -2.98 -8.13 9.22
CA LEU A 21 -3.71 -8.48 7.99
C LEU A 21 -2.87 -8.22 6.74
N LEU A 22 -2.19 -7.08 6.69
CA LEU A 22 -1.33 -6.76 5.56
C LEU A 22 -0.16 -7.75 5.44
N LYS A 23 0.54 -8.00 6.53
CA LYS A 23 1.73 -8.85 6.55
C LYS A 23 1.42 -10.32 6.31
N GLU A 24 0.34 -10.82 6.88
CA GLU A 24 0.04 -12.26 6.86
C GLU A 24 -0.85 -12.68 5.70
N GLU A 25 -1.69 -11.79 5.19
CA GLU A 25 -2.66 -12.16 4.16
C GLU A 25 -2.54 -11.34 2.88
N ILE A 26 -2.59 -10.02 2.97
CA ILE A 26 -2.66 -9.16 1.77
C ILE A 26 -1.35 -9.16 0.99
N PHE A 27 -0.23 -8.88 1.65
CA PHE A 27 1.06 -8.84 0.96
C PHE A 27 1.47 -10.19 0.38
N PRO A 28 1.32 -11.32 1.12
CA PRO A 28 1.56 -12.63 0.52
C PRO A 28 0.66 -12.92 -0.67
N GLY A 29 -0.61 -12.49 -0.62
CA GLY A 29 -1.54 -12.65 -1.71
C GLY A 29 -1.12 -11.88 -2.95
N ILE A 30 -0.62 -10.66 -2.77
CA ILE A 30 -0.09 -9.84 -3.88
C ILE A 30 1.15 -10.50 -4.49
N ALA A 31 2.10 -10.93 -3.64
CA ALA A 31 3.31 -11.60 -4.10
C ALA A 31 2.97 -12.86 -4.90
N GLY A 32 1.97 -13.61 -4.44
CA GLY A 32 1.54 -14.84 -5.09
C GLY A 32 0.93 -14.65 -6.48
N ARG A 33 0.54 -13.44 -6.85
CA ARG A 33 0.03 -13.16 -8.20
C ARG A 33 1.12 -13.18 -9.26
N ASN A 34 2.38 -13.08 -8.85
CA ASN A 34 3.55 -13.10 -9.75
C ASN A 34 3.43 -12.10 -10.91
N VAL A 35 3.04 -10.88 -10.58
CA VAL A 35 2.91 -9.81 -11.58
C VAL A 35 4.29 -9.44 -12.11
N SER A 36 4.49 -9.58 -13.41
CA SER A 36 5.76 -9.24 -14.04
C SER A 36 6.08 -7.76 -13.86
N GLY A 37 7.29 -7.48 -13.35
CA GLY A 37 7.73 -6.11 -13.10
C GLY A 37 7.39 -5.57 -11.72
N TYR A 38 6.62 -6.30 -10.91
CA TYR A 38 6.41 -5.96 -9.51
C TYR A 38 7.66 -6.32 -8.72
N ARG A 39 8.21 -5.36 -7.98
CA ARG A 39 9.51 -5.55 -7.29
C ARG A 39 9.40 -5.63 -5.77
N GLY A 40 8.32 -5.22 -5.21
CA GLY A 40 8.14 -5.31 -3.76
C GLY A 40 7.28 -4.20 -3.20
N ILE A 41 7.13 -4.22 -1.88
CA ILE A 41 6.28 -3.27 -1.17
C ILE A 41 6.94 -2.93 0.15
N GLN A 42 6.78 -1.66 0.55
CA GLN A 42 7.16 -1.20 1.87
C GLN A 42 5.93 -0.71 2.60
N LEU A 43 5.87 -1.03 3.88
CA LEU A 43 4.79 -0.57 4.76
C LEU A 43 5.38 0.41 5.76
N PHE A 44 4.74 1.56 5.87
CA PHE A 44 5.05 2.57 6.87
C PHE A 44 3.83 2.72 7.77
N ARG A 45 4.07 2.80 9.05
CA ARG A 45 3.03 3.01 10.03
C ARG A 45 3.41 4.16 10.94
N GLU A 46 2.49 5.08 11.13
CA GLU A 46 2.67 6.16 12.09
C GLU A 46 2.76 5.58 13.50
N PRO A 47 3.72 6.04 14.33
CA PRO A 47 3.77 5.60 15.72
C PRO A 47 2.48 5.95 16.46
N LEU A 48 2.08 5.09 17.41
CA LEU A 48 0.91 5.34 18.23
C LEU A 48 1.08 6.63 19.03
N ASP A 49 0.05 7.46 19.00
CA ASP A 49 0.00 8.72 19.71
C ASP A 49 -1.39 8.84 20.32
N GLU A 50 -1.47 8.80 21.65
CA GLU A 50 -2.75 8.81 22.37
C GLU A 50 -3.57 10.07 22.11
N SER A 51 -2.92 11.15 21.68
CA SER A 51 -3.61 12.39 21.35
C SER A 51 -4.33 12.34 20.01
N LYS A 52 -4.06 11.33 19.18
CA LYS A 52 -4.63 11.18 17.86
C LYS A 52 -5.72 10.10 17.84
N GLU A 53 -6.76 10.34 17.04
CA GLU A 53 -7.87 9.42 16.86
C GLU A 53 -7.64 8.42 15.75
N GLU A 54 -6.57 8.58 14.98
CA GLU A 54 -6.26 7.75 13.81
C GLU A 54 -4.79 7.39 13.79
N VAL A 55 -4.50 6.23 13.18
CA VAL A 55 -3.14 5.81 12.86
C VAL A 55 -3.04 5.73 11.35
N GLU A 56 -2.09 6.44 10.77
CA GLU A 56 -1.85 6.43 9.33
C GLU A 56 -0.93 5.29 8.93
N PHE A 57 -1.31 4.63 7.83
CA PHE A 57 -0.50 3.63 7.16
C PHE A 57 -0.21 4.11 5.75
N VAL A 58 1.03 3.94 5.31
CA VAL A 58 1.44 4.28 3.94
C VAL A 58 2.07 3.04 3.34
N THR A 59 1.67 2.69 2.12
CA THR A 59 2.33 1.63 1.36
C THR A 59 2.99 2.23 0.13
N ILE A 60 4.17 1.74 -0.19
CA ILE A 60 4.85 2.07 -1.43
C ILE A 60 5.14 0.76 -2.14
N MET A 61 4.52 0.58 -3.31
CA MET A 61 4.78 -0.57 -4.17
C MET A 61 5.72 -0.15 -5.28
N TRP A 62 6.67 -1.01 -5.60
CA TRP A 62 7.71 -0.72 -6.59
C TRP A 62 7.49 -1.55 -7.84
N PHE A 63 7.50 -0.88 -8.99
CA PHE A 63 7.32 -1.50 -10.31
C PHE A 63 8.40 -1.04 -11.27
N ASP A 64 8.80 -1.93 -12.19
CA ASP A 64 9.80 -1.60 -13.20
C ASP A 64 9.32 -0.55 -14.20
N SER A 65 8.02 -0.53 -14.48
CA SER A 65 7.46 0.27 -15.57
C SER A 65 5.98 0.54 -15.36
N TRP A 66 5.44 1.45 -16.16
CA TRP A 66 4.00 1.72 -16.20
C TRP A 66 3.21 0.48 -16.65
N GLU A 67 3.78 -0.32 -17.56
CA GLU A 67 3.13 -1.55 -18.01
C GLU A 67 2.94 -2.51 -16.84
N ALA A 68 3.93 -2.61 -15.95
CA ALA A 68 3.84 -3.45 -14.77
C ALA A 68 2.72 -2.98 -13.84
N VAL A 69 2.57 -1.67 -13.67
CA VAL A 69 1.48 -1.10 -12.87
C VAL A 69 0.13 -1.51 -13.47
N ARG A 70 -0.02 -1.41 -14.79
CA ARG A 70 -1.26 -1.80 -15.47
C ARG A 70 -1.55 -3.29 -15.35
N ARG A 71 -0.52 -4.12 -15.36
CA ARG A 71 -0.70 -5.58 -15.14
C ARG A 71 -1.24 -5.86 -13.75
N PHE A 72 -0.87 -5.04 -12.78
CA PHE A 72 -1.33 -5.20 -11.40
C PHE A 72 -2.79 -4.74 -11.23
N VAL A 73 -3.13 -3.54 -11.68
CA VAL A 73 -4.44 -2.94 -11.41
C VAL A 73 -5.35 -2.73 -12.63
N GLY A 74 -4.83 -2.93 -13.83
CA GLY A 74 -5.60 -2.72 -15.06
C GLY A 74 -5.51 -1.29 -15.58
N GLU A 75 -6.42 -0.95 -16.50
CA GLU A 75 -6.39 0.34 -17.19
C GLU A 75 -6.68 1.52 -16.26
N GLU A 76 -7.51 1.33 -15.25
CA GLU A 76 -7.77 2.36 -14.24
C GLU A 76 -6.71 2.29 -13.15
N TYR A 77 -5.45 2.51 -13.53
CA TYR A 77 -4.31 2.27 -12.65
C TYR A 77 -4.27 3.18 -11.41
N GLU A 78 -4.95 4.31 -11.42
CA GLU A 78 -4.99 5.20 -10.25
C GLU A 78 -5.90 4.66 -9.15
N ARG A 79 -6.81 3.75 -9.48
CA ARG A 79 -7.75 3.22 -8.50
C ARG A 79 -7.03 2.36 -7.47
N ALA A 80 -7.32 2.63 -6.20
CA ALA A 80 -6.69 1.88 -5.11
C ALA A 80 -7.14 0.42 -5.10
N TYR A 81 -6.21 -0.46 -4.76
CA TYR A 81 -6.49 -1.88 -4.53
C TYR A 81 -6.70 -2.09 -3.04
N VAL A 82 -7.96 -2.16 -2.62
CA VAL A 82 -8.33 -2.32 -1.21
C VAL A 82 -9.25 -3.52 -1.07
N PRO A 83 -8.71 -4.69 -0.69
CA PRO A 83 -9.53 -5.90 -0.53
C PRO A 83 -10.62 -5.73 0.55
N PRO A 84 -11.72 -6.50 0.47
CA PRO A 84 -12.81 -6.40 1.43
C PRO A 84 -12.39 -6.50 2.90
N LYS A 85 -11.48 -7.42 3.23
CA LYS A 85 -10.99 -7.57 4.60
C LYS A 85 -10.30 -6.30 5.10
N ALA A 86 -9.55 -5.61 4.23
CA ALA A 86 -8.90 -4.35 4.59
C ALA A 86 -9.94 -3.26 4.83
N ARG A 87 -10.98 -3.21 4.00
CA ARG A 87 -12.06 -2.22 4.14
C ARG A 87 -12.79 -2.35 5.48
N GLU A 88 -12.91 -3.55 6.01
CA GLU A 88 -13.57 -3.80 7.28
C GLU A 88 -12.79 -3.21 8.47
N VAL A 89 -11.48 -3.13 8.35
CA VAL A 89 -10.60 -2.69 9.44
C VAL A 89 -10.24 -1.21 9.33
N LEU A 90 -10.19 -0.69 8.09
CA LEU A 90 -9.85 0.71 7.83
C LEU A 90 -10.99 1.65 8.22
N LYS A 91 -10.65 2.76 8.84
CA LYS A 91 -11.60 3.84 9.13
C LYS A 91 -11.88 4.65 7.87
N ARG A 92 -10.81 4.93 7.11
CA ARG A 92 -10.87 5.62 5.83
C ARG A 92 -9.61 5.32 5.04
N PHE A 93 -9.63 5.59 3.76
CA PHE A 93 -8.49 5.35 2.90
C PHE A 93 -8.60 6.19 1.62
N ASP A 94 -7.46 6.41 0.97
CA ASP A 94 -7.45 7.07 -0.34
C ASP A 94 -8.03 6.12 -1.38
N GLU A 95 -8.98 6.61 -2.15
CA GLU A 95 -9.57 5.81 -3.23
C GLU A 95 -8.67 5.72 -4.46
N ARG A 96 -7.67 6.57 -4.52
CA ARG A 96 -6.69 6.59 -5.61
C ARG A 96 -5.29 6.47 -5.08
N SER A 97 -4.45 5.76 -5.81
CA SER A 97 -3.02 5.68 -5.55
C SER A 97 -2.30 6.69 -6.44
N ARG A 98 -1.20 7.22 -5.95
CA ARG A 98 -0.36 8.14 -6.71
C ARG A 98 0.89 7.43 -7.19
N HIS A 99 1.35 7.79 -8.39
CA HIS A 99 2.51 7.17 -9.00
C HIS A 99 3.60 8.19 -9.24
N TYR A 100 4.83 7.81 -8.92
CA TYR A 100 6.00 8.67 -9.09
C TYR A 100 7.12 7.90 -9.76
N GLU A 101 7.81 8.55 -10.69
CA GLU A 101 9.02 8.00 -11.26
C GLU A 101 10.18 8.24 -10.31
N VAL A 102 11.00 7.22 -10.07
CA VAL A 102 12.23 7.40 -9.28
C VAL A 102 13.24 8.13 -10.16
N LYS A 103 13.67 9.29 -9.73
CA LYS A 103 14.64 10.09 -10.47
C LYS A 103 16.06 9.94 -9.96
N GLU A 104 16.21 9.63 -8.67
CA GLU A 104 17.50 9.41 -8.06
C GLU A 104 17.34 8.60 -6.78
N ARG A 105 18.30 7.71 -6.53
CA ARG A 105 18.37 6.99 -5.27
C ARG A 105 19.83 6.95 -4.84
N LEU A 106 20.10 7.45 -3.63
CA LEU A 106 21.42 7.45 -3.04
C LEU A 106 21.38 6.63 -1.75
N ASP A 107 22.30 5.69 -1.63
CA ASP A 107 22.43 4.86 -0.42
C ASP A 107 23.73 5.24 0.28
N TYR A 108 23.66 5.50 1.59
CA TYR A 108 24.81 5.92 2.38
C TYR A 108 25.17 4.88 3.43
#